data_57a8d2a9c664b389e8d5089b93be58ac
#
_entry.id   57a8d2a9c664b389e8d5089b93be58ac
#
_cell.length_a   1.000
_cell.length_b   1.000
_cell.length_c   1.000
_cell.angle_alpha   90.00
_cell.angle_beta   90.00
_cell.angle_gamma   90.00
#
_symmetry.space_group_name_H-M   'P 1'
#
loop_
_entity.id
_entity.type
_entity.pdbx_description
1 polymer ?
#
loop_
_entity_poly.entity_id
_entity_poly.type
_entity_poly.pdbx_seq_one_letter_code
_entity_poly.pdbx_strand_id
1 'polypeptide(L)'
;MNRNPIIPFVLIMVMGIGLMFLLSFKGVGDSKDLAKEKEGGGEKTEETAEANPEDFYQQSCAMCHGNQYEGVSGPSLKGVGSKYSQEEIKDILVNGKGAMPPGLAAGKEDQMAEWIVNELK
;
A
#
# COMPACT_ATOMS: atom_id res chain seq x y z
N MET A 1 53.40 3.20 21.42
CA MET A 1 52.49 2.91 20.28
C MET A 1 51.65 1.69 20.67
N ASN A 2 50.39 1.92 20.99
CA ASN A 2 49.46 0.82 21.36
C ASN A 2 49.07 0.03 20.10
N ARG A 3 49.77 -1.07 19.89
CA ARG A 3 49.47 -2.03 18.81
C ARG A 3 48.38 -3.01 19.23
N ASN A 4 47.26 -2.48 19.70
CA ASN A 4 46.13 -3.32 20.05
C ASN A 4 45.27 -3.49 18.76
N PRO A 5 45.21 -4.70 18.16
CA PRO A 5 44.50 -4.91 16.91
C PRO A 5 42.97 -4.70 17.02
N ILE A 6 42.47 -4.59 18.26
CA ILE A 6 41.04 -4.38 18.55
C ILE A 6 40.62 -2.93 18.34
N ILE A 7 41.55 -1.96 18.54
CA ILE A 7 41.23 -0.52 18.44
C ILE A 7 40.69 -0.10 17.06
N PRO A 8 41.35 -0.47 15.94
CA PRO A 8 40.82 -0.12 14.61
C PRO A 8 39.48 -0.79 14.31
N PHE A 9 39.27 -2.00 14.84
CA PHE A 9 38.00 -2.71 14.67
C PHE A 9 36.84 -2.01 15.39
N VAL A 10 37.08 -1.59 16.63
CA VAL A 10 36.06 -0.84 17.41
C VAL A 10 35.79 0.51 16.76
N LEU A 11 36.80 1.21 16.26
CA LEU A 11 36.61 2.50 15.56
C LEU A 11 35.76 2.36 14.29
N ILE A 12 35.99 1.33 13.48
CA ILE A 12 35.19 1.07 12.27
C ILE A 12 33.76 0.73 12.64
N MET A 13 33.55 -0.07 13.69
CA MET A 13 32.23 -0.45 14.17
C MET A 13 31.45 0.75 14.68
N VAL A 14 32.05 1.60 15.50
CA VAL A 14 31.43 2.83 16.02
C VAL A 14 31.12 3.81 14.89
N MET A 15 32.04 3.96 13.93
CA MET A 15 31.84 4.82 12.77
C MET A 15 30.72 4.31 11.86
N GLY A 16 30.61 2.99 11.64
CA GLY A 16 29.53 2.37 10.86
C GLY A 16 28.16 2.55 11.51
N ILE A 17 28.07 2.32 12.81
CA ILE A 17 26.82 2.53 13.56
C ILE A 17 26.46 4.01 13.58
N GLY A 18 27.41 4.91 13.78
CA GLY A 18 27.21 6.36 13.75
C GLY A 18 26.70 6.86 12.40
N LEU A 19 27.25 6.33 11.29
CA LEU A 19 26.79 6.64 9.94
C LEU A 19 25.36 6.15 9.69
N MET A 20 24.99 4.96 10.15
CA MET A 20 23.63 4.45 10.03
C MET A 20 22.64 5.32 10.80
N PHE A 21 23.00 5.74 12.02
CA PHE A 21 22.16 6.67 12.79
C PHE A 21 22.02 8.03 12.10
N LEU A 22 23.11 8.60 11.57
CA LEU A 22 23.06 9.89 10.86
C LEU A 22 22.22 9.80 9.58
N LEU A 23 22.34 8.72 8.82
CA LEU A 23 21.53 8.51 7.61
C LEU A 23 20.06 8.25 7.97
N SER A 24 19.80 7.56 9.07
CA SER A 24 18.44 7.32 9.57
C SER A 24 17.76 8.62 10.00
N PHE A 25 18.48 9.51 10.72
CA PHE A 25 17.94 10.83 11.09
C PHE A 25 17.71 11.74 9.88
N LYS A 26 18.59 11.71 8.87
CA LYS A 26 18.38 12.46 7.62
C LYS A 26 17.28 11.83 6.78
N GLY A 27 17.19 10.50 6.71
CA GLY A 27 16.16 9.79 5.98
C GLY A 27 14.75 10.02 6.53
N VAL A 28 14.60 10.21 7.83
CA VAL A 28 13.30 10.54 8.47
C VAL A 28 12.93 12.01 8.23
N GLY A 29 13.90 12.90 8.04
CA GLY A 29 13.66 14.32 7.72
C GLY A 29 13.21 14.52 6.26
N ASP A 30 13.91 13.89 5.32
CA ASP A 30 13.59 13.97 3.88
C ASP A 30 12.32 13.23 3.49
N SER A 31 11.95 12.18 4.23
CA SER A 31 10.67 11.48 3.98
C SER A 31 9.44 12.31 4.31
N LYS A 32 9.58 13.38 5.11
CA LYS A 32 8.47 14.33 5.35
C LYS A 32 8.24 15.30 4.18
N ASP A 33 9.27 15.61 3.42
CA ASP A 33 9.14 16.49 2.24
C ASP A 33 8.78 15.70 0.98
N LEU A 34 9.22 14.43 0.88
CA LEU A 34 8.81 13.50 -0.19
C LEU A 34 7.42 12.89 0.05
N ALA A 35 6.93 12.86 1.30
CA ALA A 35 5.58 12.39 1.63
C ALA A 35 4.48 13.37 1.19
N LYS A 36 4.83 14.59 0.76
CA LYS A 36 3.87 15.51 0.13
C LYS A 36 3.63 15.24 -1.35
N GLU A 37 4.45 14.40 -2.00
CA GLU A 37 4.27 14.02 -3.41
C GLU A 37 4.02 12.53 -3.65
N LYS A 38 4.08 11.69 -2.60
CA LYS A 38 3.75 10.26 -2.67
C LYS A 38 3.10 9.78 -1.38
N GLU A 39 1.88 10.21 -1.11
CA GLU A 39 1.04 9.51 -0.14
C GLU A 39 0.55 8.21 -0.73
N GLY A 40 1.25 7.16 -0.39
CA GLY A 40 0.88 5.80 -0.69
C GLY A 40 1.65 4.84 0.20
N GLY A 41 1.16 4.55 1.40
CA GLY A 41 1.74 3.50 2.23
C GLY A 41 1.46 3.67 3.72
N GLY A 42 0.34 3.13 4.18
CA GLY A 42 0.11 2.50 5.46
C GLY A 42 0.41 3.27 6.74
N GLU A 43 -0.59 3.86 7.35
CA GLU A 43 -0.83 3.71 8.80
C GLU A 43 -2.28 4.07 9.15
N LYS A 44 -2.88 3.22 10.01
CA LYS A 44 -4.18 3.41 10.61
C LYS A 44 -4.32 4.82 11.18
N THR A 45 -5.30 5.55 10.70
CA THR A 45 -6.00 6.53 11.53
C THR A 45 -7.45 6.55 11.08
N GLU A 46 -8.32 6.16 11.98
CA GLU A 46 -9.73 6.47 11.93
C GLU A 46 -9.86 7.98 11.83
N GLU A 47 -10.30 8.46 10.70
CA GLU A 47 -11.19 9.62 10.63
C GLU A 47 -11.70 9.76 9.19
N THR A 48 -12.99 9.83 9.09
CA THR A 48 -13.88 10.09 7.97
C THR A 48 -13.36 11.22 7.07
N ALA A 49 -12.45 10.93 6.17
CA ALA A 49 -12.24 11.70 4.96
C ALA A 49 -12.65 10.77 3.82
N GLU A 50 -13.53 11.25 2.95
CA GLU A 50 -13.94 10.59 1.72
C GLU A 50 -12.69 10.24 0.90
N ALA A 51 -12.03 9.14 1.23
CA ALA A 51 -10.95 8.62 0.43
C ALA A 51 -11.57 8.24 -0.91
N ASN A 52 -11.19 8.94 -1.98
CA ASN A 52 -11.62 8.66 -3.32
C ASN A 52 -11.47 7.15 -3.58
N PRO A 53 -12.55 6.43 -3.97
CA PRO A 53 -12.48 5.00 -4.22
C PRO A 53 -11.42 4.62 -5.25
N GLU A 54 -11.14 5.48 -6.21
CA GLU A 54 -10.09 5.28 -7.20
C GLU A 54 -8.69 5.28 -6.57
N ASP A 55 -8.39 6.20 -5.66
CA ASP A 55 -7.11 6.23 -4.95
C ASP A 55 -6.93 4.98 -4.09
N PHE A 56 -8.00 4.53 -3.45
CA PHE A 56 -7.99 3.28 -2.69
C PHE A 56 -7.76 2.06 -3.60
N TYR A 57 -8.37 2.05 -4.79
CA TYR A 57 -8.14 1.02 -5.80
C TYR A 57 -6.66 0.94 -6.19
N GLN A 58 -6.04 2.08 -6.49
CA GLN A 58 -4.62 2.15 -6.90
C GLN A 58 -3.68 1.61 -5.82
N GLN A 59 -4.01 1.83 -4.55
CA GLN A 59 -3.19 1.39 -3.43
C GLN A 59 -3.36 -0.09 -3.08
N SER A 60 -4.58 -0.61 -3.16
CA SER A 60 -4.91 -1.93 -2.60
C SER A 60 -5.22 -2.99 -3.65
N CYS A 61 -5.74 -2.61 -4.81
CA CYS A 61 -6.30 -3.54 -5.80
C CYS A 61 -5.46 -3.61 -7.07
N ALA A 62 -4.84 -2.50 -7.47
CA ALA A 62 -4.12 -2.37 -8.74
C ALA A 62 -2.93 -3.33 -8.87
N MET A 63 -2.31 -3.72 -7.76
CA MET A 63 -1.21 -4.69 -7.75
C MET A 63 -1.59 -6.02 -8.41
N CYS A 64 -2.84 -6.46 -8.23
CA CYS A 64 -3.34 -7.71 -8.80
C CYS A 64 -4.22 -7.50 -10.02
N HIS A 65 -5.02 -6.45 -10.03
CA HIS A 65 -6.01 -6.19 -11.09
C HIS A 65 -5.56 -5.21 -12.17
N GLY A 66 -4.35 -4.63 -12.04
CA GLY A 66 -3.77 -3.67 -12.96
C GLY A 66 -4.24 -2.23 -12.73
N ASN A 67 -3.41 -1.26 -13.10
CA ASN A 67 -3.71 0.16 -12.93
C ASN A 67 -4.84 0.66 -13.85
N GLN A 68 -5.08 -0.02 -14.95
CA GLN A 68 -6.14 0.24 -15.92
C GLN A 68 -7.19 -0.87 -15.94
N TYR A 69 -7.32 -1.60 -14.83
CA TYR A 69 -8.31 -2.67 -14.64
C TYR A 69 -8.13 -3.86 -15.61
N GLU A 70 -6.98 -3.97 -16.25
CA GLU A 70 -6.66 -4.96 -17.28
C GLU A 70 -6.47 -6.37 -16.72
N GLY A 71 -6.17 -6.49 -15.44
CA GLY A 71 -5.77 -7.74 -14.79
C GLY A 71 -4.28 -8.02 -14.99
N VAL A 72 -3.62 -8.49 -13.92
CA VAL A 72 -2.20 -8.89 -13.93
C VAL A 72 -2.07 -10.28 -13.32
N SER A 73 -2.11 -10.40 -12.02
CA SER A 73 -2.21 -11.67 -11.29
C SER A 73 -3.65 -12.04 -10.93
N GLY A 74 -4.54 -11.04 -10.87
CA GLY A 74 -5.97 -11.21 -10.77
C GLY A 74 -6.67 -11.02 -12.12
N PRO A 75 -7.97 -11.35 -12.21
CA PRO A 75 -8.75 -11.16 -13.42
C PRO A 75 -8.96 -9.70 -13.75
N SER A 76 -9.21 -9.40 -15.05
CA SER A 76 -9.62 -8.07 -15.49
C SER A 76 -10.92 -7.64 -14.82
N LEU A 77 -10.96 -6.40 -14.35
CA LEU A 77 -12.16 -5.78 -13.76
C LEU A 77 -12.97 -4.97 -14.79
N LYS A 78 -12.50 -4.89 -16.03
CA LYS A 78 -13.22 -4.20 -17.12
C LYS A 78 -14.57 -4.87 -17.37
N GLY A 79 -15.64 -4.11 -17.27
CA GLY A 79 -16.99 -4.60 -17.45
C GLY A 79 -17.53 -5.46 -16.31
N VAL A 80 -16.85 -5.47 -15.15
CA VAL A 80 -17.27 -6.29 -14.00
C VAL A 80 -18.56 -5.79 -13.38
N GLY A 81 -18.79 -4.47 -13.41
CA GLY A 81 -20.05 -3.86 -12.95
C GLY A 81 -21.27 -4.23 -13.78
N SER A 82 -21.07 -4.75 -15.02
CA SER A 82 -22.17 -5.30 -15.82
C SER A 82 -22.42 -6.79 -15.59
N LYS A 83 -21.49 -7.49 -14.94
CA LYS A 83 -21.54 -8.94 -14.69
C LYS A 83 -21.99 -9.32 -13.29
N TYR A 84 -21.70 -8.46 -12.33
CA TYR A 84 -21.99 -8.67 -10.92
C TYR A 84 -22.76 -7.51 -10.35
N SER A 85 -23.71 -7.81 -9.46
CA SER A 85 -24.42 -6.79 -8.69
C SER A 85 -23.50 -6.18 -7.61
N GLN A 86 -23.89 -5.05 -7.08
CA GLN A 86 -23.18 -4.39 -5.97
C GLN A 86 -23.03 -5.32 -4.76
N GLU A 87 -24.08 -6.08 -4.44
CA GLU A 87 -24.07 -7.03 -3.32
C GLU A 87 -23.07 -8.18 -3.54
N GLU A 88 -23.01 -8.70 -4.76
CA GLU A 88 -22.05 -9.77 -5.11
C GLU A 88 -20.61 -9.26 -5.07
N ILE A 89 -20.37 -8.05 -5.54
CA ILE A 89 -19.03 -7.43 -5.46
C ILE A 89 -18.66 -7.17 -4.00
N LYS A 90 -19.57 -6.67 -3.19
CA LYS A 90 -19.37 -6.51 -1.75
C LYS A 90 -19.02 -7.84 -1.07
N ASP A 91 -19.75 -8.90 -1.38
CA ASP A 91 -19.49 -10.23 -0.84
C ASP A 91 -18.09 -10.75 -1.22
N ILE A 92 -17.67 -10.50 -2.46
CA ILE A 92 -16.31 -10.83 -2.93
C ILE A 92 -15.26 -10.02 -2.17
N LEU A 93 -15.49 -8.75 -1.90
CA LEU A 93 -14.56 -7.90 -1.16
C LEU A 93 -14.41 -8.34 0.31
N VAL A 94 -15.50 -8.79 0.92
CA VAL A 94 -15.55 -9.26 2.31
C VAL A 94 -14.95 -10.66 2.46
N ASN A 95 -15.39 -11.61 1.63
CA ASN A 95 -15.07 -13.03 1.78
C ASN A 95 -13.91 -13.50 0.89
N GLY A 96 -13.52 -12.69 -0.10
CA GLY A 96 -12.59 -13.09 -1.13
C GLY A 96 -13.21 -14.00 -2.19
N LYS A 97 -12.50 -14.25 -3.28
CA LYS A 97 -12.91 -15.20 -4.33
C LYS A 97 -11.70 -15.81 -5.03
N GLY A 98 -11.59 -17.13 -4.99
CA GLY A 98 -10.45 -17.83 -5.60
C GLY A 98 -9.13 -17.46 -4.94
N ALA A 99 -8.20 -16.85 -5.68
CA ALA A 99 -6.91 -16.38 -5.17
C ALA A 99 -6.97 -15.01 -4.47
N MET A 100 -8.12 -14.32 -4.54
CA MET A 100 -8.30 -13.02 -3.89
C MET A 100 -8.51 -13.21 -2.39
N PRO A 101 -7.65 -12.66 -1.52
CA PRO A 101 -7.82 -12.77 -0.08
C PRO A 101 -9.03 -11.95 0.41
N PRO A 102 -9.67 -12.37 1.53
CA PRO A 102 -10.78 -11.63 2.11
C PRO A 102 -10.33 -10.35 2.81
N GLY A 103 -11.26 -9.39 2.91
CA GLY A 103 -11.07 -8.20 3.76
C GLY A 103 -10.11 -7.15 3.22
N LEU A 104 -9.79 -7.15 1.93
CA LEU A 104 -8.90 -6.14 1.32
C LEU A 104 -9.46 -4.73 1.33
N ALA A 105 -10.77 -4.59 1.40
CA ALA A 105 -11.45 -3.30 1.44
C ALA A 105 -12.02 -2.97 2.83
N ALA A 106 -11.39 -3.48 3.90
CA ALA A 106 -11.89 -3.42 5.28
C ALA A 106 -12.45 -2.04 5.66
N GLY A 107 -13.76 -1.97 5.90
CA GLY A 107 -14.50 -0.76 6.24
C GLY A 107 -14.94 0.11 5.06
N LYS A 108 -14.62 -0.26 3.81
CA LYS A 108 -14.98 0.47 2.59
C LYS A 108 -15.64 -0.41 1.53
N GLU A 109 -16.11 -1.58 1.92
CA GLU A 109 -16.66 -2.59 1.00
C GLU A 109 -17.86 -2.05 0.23
N ASP A 110 -18.76 -1.32 0.90
CA ASP A 110 -19.93 -0.72 0.28
C ASP A 110 -19.55 0.35 -0.75
N GLN A 111 -18.66 1.25 -0.35
CA GLN A 111 -18.18 2.34 -1.20
C GLN A 111 -17.43 1.81 -2.42
N MET A 112 -16.57 0.81 -2.23
CA MET A 112 -15.83 0.18 -3.31
C MET A 112 -16.74 -0.60 -4.25
N ALA A 113 -17.71 -1.35 -3.72
CA ALA A 113 -18.66 -2.09 -4.53
C ALA A 113 -19.53 -1.17 -5.39
N GLU A 114 -20.02 -0.09 -4.82
CA GLU A 114 -20.79 0.94 -5.54
C GLU A 114 -19.95 1.59 -6.65
N TRP A 115 -18.73 1.99 -6.35
CA TRP A 115 -17.82 2.59 -7.31
C TRP A 115 -17.50 1.64 -8.46
N ILE A 116 -17.18 0.38 -8.17
CA ILE A 116 -16.88 -0.65 -9.19
C ILE A 116 -18.06 -0.86 -10.13
N VAL A 117 -19.29 -0.93 -9.60
CA VAL A 117 -20.51 -1.12 -10.41
C VAL A 117 -20.75 0.07 -11.33
N ASN A 118 -20.46 1.29 -10.88
CA ASN A 118 -20.75 2.50 -11.64
C ASN A 118 -19.66 2.81 -12.69
N GLU A 119 -18.39 2.67 -12.31
CA GLU A 119 -17.26 3.07 -13.15
C GLU A 119 -16.73 1.95 -14.07
N LEU A 120 -16.84 0.68 -13.66
CA LEU A 120 -16.27 -0.45 -14.40
C LEU A 120 -17.33 -1.28 -15.15
N LYS A 121 -18.24 -0.60 -15.85
CA LYS A 121 -19.29 -1.21 -16.71
C LYS A 121 -18.74 -1.69 -18.03
#